data_a6fbb2a4071f8a37742d434e2b72fdb5
#
_entry.id   a6fbb2a4071f8a37742d434e2b72fdb5
#
_cell.length_a   1.000
_cell.length_b   1.000
_cell.length_c   1.000
_cell.angle_alpha   90.00
_cell.angle_beta   90.00
_cell.angle_gamma   90.00
#
_symmetry.space_group_name_H-M   'P 1'
#
loop_
_entity.id
_entity.type
_entity.pdbx_description
1 polymer ?
#
loop_
_entity_poly.entity_id
_entity_poly.type
_entity_poly.pdbx_seq_one_letter_code
_entity_poly.pdbx_strand_id
1 'polypeptide(L)'
;MAFSYTDSLSQAGLSENIITFDDVEPVLETRNLSVAYGNNTAISNVMFQVPKNSVVSLIGPSGCGKSTLLRCFNRMNDLIPSATVKGTVKFAGQDISGPDVDPTEIRFRIGMVFQRPNPFPKSIYENVAFGPRINGMTDDLDEIVESSLRRAAVWDEV
;
A
#
# COMPACT_ATOMS: atom_id res chain seq x y z
N MET A 1 -21.66 16.23 -7.05
CA MET A 1 -22.40 14.96 -7.07
C MET A 1 -21.39 13.87 -6.73
N ALA A 2 -21.47 13.30 -5.55
CA ALA A 2 -20.70 12.12 -5.22
C ALA A 2 -21.38 10.93 -5.88
N PHE A 3 -20.74 10.35 -6.91
CA PHE A 3 -21.17 9.05 -7.42
C PHE A 3 -20.81 8.02 -6.35
N SER A 4 -21.81 7.50 -5.65
CA SER A 4 -21.65 6.32 -4.82
C SER A 4 -21.33 5.15 -5.75
N TYR A 5 -20.28 4.38 -5.44
CA TYR A 5 -19.93 3.16 -6.15
C TYR A 5 -21.11 2.16 -6.19
N THR A 6 -21.97 2.22 -5.18
CA THR A 6 -23.22 1.46 -5.08
C THR A 6 -24.22 1.78 -6.19
N ASP A 7 -24.32 3.04 -6.66
CA ASP A 7 -25.29 3.42 -7.69
C ASP A 7 -24.94 2.87 -9.08
N SER A 8 -23.64 2.73 -9.39
CA SER A 8 -23.20 2.16 -10.67
C SER A 8 -23.33 0.64 -10.74
N LEU A 9 -23.29 -0.06 -9.61
CA LEU A 9 -23.43 -1.51 -9.54
C LEU A 9 -24.89 -1.97 -9.51
N SER A 10 -25.79 -1.18 -8.95
CA SER A 10 -27.25 -1.45 -8.99
C SER A 10 -27.79 -1.40 -10.42
N GLN A 11 -27.24 -0.54 -11.29
CA GLN A 11 -27.57 -0.48 -12.71
C GLN A 11 -27.05 -1.68 -13.52
N ALA A 12 -26.03 -2.38 -13.03
CA ALA A 12 -25.45 -3.55 -13.68
C ALA A 12 -26.05 -4.89 -13.23
N GLY A 13 -27.07 -4.89 -12.35
CA GLY A 13 -27.70 -6.11 -11.84
C GLY A 13 -26.84 -6.96 -10.90
N LEU A 14 -25.78 -6.38 -10.33
CA LEU A 14 -24.80 -7.03 -9.43
C LEU A 14 -25.11 -6.78 -7.94
N SER A 15 -26.37 -6.52 -7.59
CA SER A 15 -26.76 -5.94 -6.30
C SER A 15 -26.77 -6.90 -5.09
N GLU A 16 -26.46 -8.19 -5.23
CA GLU A 16 -26.72 -9.12 -4.12
C GLU A 16 -25.51 -9.42 -3.20
N ASN A 17 -24.29 -8.92 -3.49
CA ASN A 17 -23.12 -9.18 -2.64
C ASN A 17 -22.14 -7.99 -2.55
N ILE A 18 -22.66 -6.76 -2.47
CA ILE A 18 -21.81 -5.60 -2.20
C ILE A 18 -21.52 -5.56 -0.71
N ILE A 19 -20.28 -5.83 -0.33
CA ILE A 19 -19.81 -5.57 1.03
C ILE A 19 -19.63 -4.05 1.14
N THR A 20 -20.54 -3.36 1.79
CA THR A 20 -20.33 -1.99 2.25
C THR A 20 -19.48 -2.04 3.51
N PHE A 21 -18.45 -1.22 3.57
CA PHE A 21 -17.55 -1.14 4.73
C PHE A 21 -17.98 -0.01 5.69
N ASP A 22 -19.22 0.42 5.63
CA ASP A 22 -19.75 1.58 6.35
C ASP A 22 -19.68 1.43 7.88
N ASP A 23 -19.68 0.18 8.38
CA ASP A 23 -19.65 -0.15 9.81
C ASP A 23 -18.26 -0.67 10.27
N VAL A 24 -17.25 -0.68 9.41
CA VAL A 24 -15.92 -1.22 9.75
C VAL A 24 -14.90 -0.11 9.80
N GLU A 25 -14.21 0.02 10.93
CA GLU A 25 -13.10 0.97 11.06
C GLU A 25 -12.00 0.67 10.03
N PRO A 26 -11.70 1.62 9.11
CA PRO A 26 -10.69 1.40 8.10
C PRO A 26 -9.29 1.51 8.70
N VAL A 27 -8.38 0.61 8.30
CA VAL A 27 -6.96 0.73 8.60
C VAL A 27 -6.26 1.68 7.63
N LEU A 28 -6.72 1.74 6.37
CA LEU A 28 -6.28 2.70 5.37
C LEU A 28 -7.49 3.41 4.78
N GLU A 29 -7.38 4.71 4.61
CA GLU A 29 -8.42 5.53 4.01
C GLU A 29 -7.81 6.59 3.10
N THR A 30 -8.44 6.85 1.95
CA THR A 30 -8.11 8.02 1.12
C THR A 30 -9.33 8.91 0.97
N ARG A 31 -9.08 10.23 0.99
CA ARG A 31 -10.12 11.25 0.75
C ARG A 31 -9.65 12.24 -0.31
N ASN A 32 -10.46 12.38 -1.37
CA ASN A 32 -10.20 13.28 -2.49
C ASN A 32 -8.79 13.12 -3.07
N LEU A 33 -8.26 11.88 -3.04
CA LEU A 33 -6.89 11.59 -3.43
C LEU A 33 -6.73 11.72 -4.94
N SER A 34 -5.79 12.57 -5.35
CA SER A 34 -5.41 12.76 -6.75
C SER A 34 -3.91 12.72 -6.88
N VAL A 35 -3.42 12.06 -7.93
CA VAL A 35 -1.98 11.98 -8.23
C VAL A 35 -1.76 12.29 -9.70
N ALA A 36 -0.79 13.17 -9.95
CA ALA A 36 -0.32 13.48 -11.29
C ALA A 36 1.20 13.27 -11.38
N TYR A 37 1.68 12.85 -12.53
CA TYR A 37 3.09 12.79 -12.90
C TYR A 37 3.36 13.81 -14.01
N GLY A 38 4.02 14.92 -13.65
CA GLY A 38 4.11 16.08 -14.51
C GLY A 38 2.71 16.59 -14.88
N ASN A 39 2.40 16.64 -16.18
CA ASN A 39 1.09 17.11 -16.67
C ASN A 39 0.03 15.97 -16.79
N ASN A 40 0.39 14.73 -16.50
CA ASN A 40 -0.49 13.60 -16.67
C ASN A 40 -1.14 13.20 -15.33
N THR A 41 -2.46 13.34 -15.23
CA THR A 41 -3.22 12.86 -14.08
C THR A 41 -3.36 11.34 -14.15
N ALA A 42 -2.83 10.63 -13.15
CA ALA A 42 -2.88 9.19 -13.05
C ALA A 42 -4.14 8.69 -12.31
N ILE A 43 -4.52 9.39 -11.23
CA ILE A 43 -5.78 9.14 -10.49
C ILE A 43 -6.35 10.48 -10.04
N SER A 44 -7.67 10.57 -9.95
CA SER A 44 -8.37 11.80 -9.59
C SER A 44 -9.52 11.53 -8.63
N ASN A 45 -9.56 12.29 -7.55
CA ASN A 45 -10.64 12.31 -6.56
C ASN A 45 -11.03 10.92 -6.03
N VAL A 46 -10.03 10.09 -5.71
CA VAL A 46 -10.25 8.73 -5.21
C VAL A 46 -10.64 8.77 -3.74
N MET A 47 -11.75 8.13 -3.43
CA MET A 47 -12.18 7.78 -2.08
C MET A 47 -12.10 6.25 -1.95
N PHE A 48 -11.32 5.76 -1.01
CA PHE A 48 -11.05 4.34 -0.88
C PHE A 48 -10.79 3.99 0.59
N GLN A 49 -11.27 2.84 1.00
CA GLN A 49 -11.09 2.35 2.37
C GLN A 49 -10.64 0.89 2.34
N VAL A 50 -9.75 0.54 3.27
CA VAL A 50 -9.33 -0.83 3.53
C VAL A 50 -9.70 -1.15 4.98
N PRO A 51 -10.60 -2.10 5.21
CA PRO A 51 -10.96 -2.53 6.55
C PRO A 51 -9.77 -3.18 7.27
N LYS A 52 -9.75 -3.06 8.58
CA LYS A 52 -8.76 -3.74 9.40
C LYS A 52 -8.85 -5.27 9.23
N ASN A 53 -7.71 -5.95 9.22
CA ASN A 53 -7.62 -7.41 9.11
C ASN A 53 -8.31 -8.01 7.87
N SER A 54 -8.33 -7.29 6.76
CA SER A 54 -8.93 -7.73 5.51
C SER A 54 -7.92 -7.82 4.36
N VAL A 55 -8.28 -8.56 3.33
CA VAL A 55 -7.58 -8.59 2.05
C VAL A 55 -8.46 -7.89 1.01
N VAL A 56 -7.94 -6.83 0.41
CA VAL A 56 -8.63 -6.06 -0.63
C VAL A 56 -7.86 -6.14 -1.93
N SER A 57 -8.55 -6.48 -3.02
CA SER A 57 -7.96 -6.59 -4.35
C SER A 57 -8.38 -5.43 -5.24
N LEU A 58 -7.40 -4.81 -5.91
CA LEU A 58 -7.63 -3.78 -6.94
C LEU A 58 -7.58 -4.43 -8.33
N ILE A 59 -8.70 -4.46 -9.03
CA ILE A 59 -8.85 -5.05 -10.35
C ILE A 59 -9.09 -3.94 -11.38
N GLY A 60 -8.46 -4.06 -12.54
CA GLY A 60 -8.64 -3.12 -13.65
C GLY A 60 -7.52 -3.24 -14.68
N PRO A 61 -7.66 -2.60 -15.86
CA PRO A 61 -6.69 -2.67 -16.95
C PRO A 61 -5.34 -2.09 -16.58
N SER A 62 -4.31 -2.40 -17.37
CA SER A 62 -2.99 -1.79 -17.20
C SER A 62 -3.08 -0.27 -17.35
N GLY A 63 -2.36 0.46 -16.51
CA GLY A 63 -2.32 1.93 -16.56
C GLY A 63 -3.48 2.66 -15.86
N CYS A 64 -4.49 1.97 -15.31
CA CYS A 64 -5.63 2.63 -14.65
C CYS A 64 -5.33 3.20 -13.23
N GLY A 65 -4.09 3.23 -12.78
CA GLY A 65 -3.70 3.90 -11.53
C GLY A 65 -3.59 3.01 -10.29
N LYS A 66 -3.80 1.67 -10.38
CA LYS A 66 -3.70 0.77 -9.21
C LYS A 66 -2.40 0.90 -8.43
N SER A 67 -1.27 0.82 -9.12
CA SER A 67 0.06 0.96 -8.50
C SER A 67 0.32 2.37 -7.98
N THR A 68 -0.28 3.39 -8.62
CA THR A 68 -0.21 4.77 -8.14
C THR A 68 -0.93 4.91 -6.81
N LEU A 69 -2.14 4.34 -6.69
CA LEU A 69 -2.89 4.31 -5.44
C LEU A 69 -2.13 3.57 -4.34
N LEU A 70 -1.62 2.35 -4.62
CA LEU A 70 -0.85 1.56 -3.66
C LEU A 70 0.37 2.33 -3.12
N ARG A 71 1.09 3.04 -4.01
CA ARG A 71 2.24 3.87 -3.61
C ARG A 71 1.90 5.09 -2.75
N CYS A 72 0.64 5.50 -2.71
CA CYS A 72 0.22 6.57 -1.81
C CYS A 72 0.16 6.10 -0.35
N PHE A 73 -0.18 4.83 -0.11
CA PHE A 73 -0.30 4.31 1.25
C PHE A 73 1.02 4.26 2.03
N ASN A 74 2.15 4.10 1.33
CA ASN A 74 3.47 4.09 1.95
C ASN A 74 4.37 5.26 1.50
N ARG A 75 3.77 6.29 0.91
CA ARG A 75 4.45 7.50 0.45
C ARG A 75 5.58 7.27 -0.56
N MET A 76 5.51 6.16 -1.33
CA MET A 76 6.50 5.87 -2.38
C MET A 76 6.38 6.81 -3.59
N ASN A 77 5.25 7.51 -3.77
CA ASN A 77 5.13 8.54 -4.80
C ASN A 77 6.02 9.76 -4.51
N ASP A 78 6.35 10.04 -3.24
CA ASP A 78 7.26 11.12 -2.83
C ASP A 78 8.68 10.95 -3.40
N LEU A 79 9.07 9.72 -3.75
CA LEU A 79 10.37 9.43 -4.36
C LEU A 79 10.42 9.74 -5.87
N ILE A 80 9.30 10.11 -6.47
CA ILE A 80 9.18 10.42 -7.88
C ILE A 80 9.14 11.94 -8.05
N PRO A 81 10.20 12.60 -8.57
CA PRO A 81 10.27 14.06 -8.62
C PRO A 81 9.13 14.73 -9.38
N SER A 82 8.55 14.03 -10.37
CA SER A 82 7.42 14.54 -11.16
C SER A 82 6.06 14.26 -10.53
N ALA A 83 5.99 13.54 -9.41
CA ALA A 83 4.73 13.21 -8.76
C ALA A 83 4.20 14.40 -7.93
N THR A 84 2.92 14.67 -8.09
CA THR A 84 2.17 15.60 -7.25
C THR A 84 1.01 14.84 -6.65
N VAL A 85 0.98 14.72 -5.32
CA VAL A 85 -0.09 14.06 -4.57
C VAL A 85 -0.94 15.14 -3.89
N LYS A 86 -2.26 15.06 -4.05
CA LYS A 86 -3.24 15.95 -3.41
C LYS A 86 -4.33 15.10 -2.75
N GLY A 87 -4.93 15.63 -1.69
CA GLY A 87 -5.91 14.90 -0.87
C GLY A 87 -5.27 14.32 0.37
N THR A 88 -5.98 13.45 1.07
CA THR A 88 -5.58 12.91 2.36
C THR A 88 -5.44 11.39 2.27
N VAL A 89 -4.40 10.85 2.87
CA VAL A 89 -4.22 9.42 3.13
C VAL A 89 -4.12 9.21 4.63
N LYS A 90 -4.97 8.34 5.18
CA LYS A 90 -4.93 8.00 6.61
C LYS A 90 -4.51 6.56 6.81
N PHE A 91 -3.74 6.33 7.85
CA PHE A 91 -3.39 5.03 8.37
C PHE A 91 -3.76 4.95 9.85
N ALA A 92 -4.58 3.98 10.22
CA ALA A 92 -5.12 3.83 11.58
C ALA A 92 -5.70 5.15 12.14
N GLY A 93 -6.47 5.88 11.31
CA GLY A 93 -7.10 7.15 11.66
C GLY A 93 -6.19 8.39 11.58
N GLN A 94 -4.87 8.23 11.51
CA GLN A 94 -3.91 9.33 11.44
C GLN A 94 -3.62 9.72 9.99
N ASP A 95 -3.60 11.02 9.69
CA ASP A 95 -3.17 11.53 8.38
C ASP A 95 -1.67 11.34 8.22
N ILE A 96 -1.30 10.57 7.19
CA ILE A 96 0.11 10.28 6.85
C ILE A 96 0.62 11.12 5.67
N SER A 97 -0.21 12.02 5.13
CA SER A 97 0.12 12.85 3.96
C SER A 97 0.85 14.14 4.34
N GLY A 98 0.82 14.51 5.63
CA GLY A 98 1.34 15.78 6.13
C GLY A 98 2.86 15.91 5.99
N PRO A 99 3.36 17.16 5.91
CA PRO A 99 4.80 17.42 5.82
C PRO A 99 5.57 17.05 7.10
N ASP A 100 4.89 17.02 8.23
CA ASP A 100 5.49 16.73 9.55
C ASP A 100 5.58 15.22 9.83
N VAL A 101 5.08 14.38 8.93
CA VAL A 101 5.12 12.92 9.07
C VAL A 101 6.37 12.37 8.38
N ASP A 102 7.20 11.64 9.12
CA ASP A 102 8.38 10.97 8.55
C ASP A 102 7.96 9.82 7.61
N PRO A 103 8.29 9.93 6.30
CA PRO A 103 7.99 8.86 5.35
C PRO A 103 8.68 7.53 5.68
N THR A 104 9.82 7.57 6.39
CA THR A 104 10.58 6.36 6.76
C THR A 104 9.80 5.53 7.78
N GLU A 105 9.19 6.18 8.78
CA GLU A 105 8.32 5.51 9.74
C GLU A 105 7.10 4.87 9.05
N ILE A 106 6.50 5.58 8.09
CA ILE A 106 5.36 5.03 7.34
C ILE A 106 5.77 3.79 6.55
N ARG A 107 6.93 3.81 5.86
CA ARG A 107 7.44 2.67 5.10
C ARG A 107 7.84 1.48 5.97
N PHE A 108 8.25 1.74 7.21
CA PHE A 108 8.48 0.69 8.19
C PHE A 108 7.19 -0.05 8.56
N ARG A 109 6.08 0.68 8.70
CA ARG A 109 4.77 0.12 9.09
C ARG A 109 3.98 -0.45 7.91
N ILE A 110 4.12 0.13 6.72
CA ILE A 110 3.38 -0.27 5.50
C ILE A 110 4.36 -0.76 4.47
N GLY A 111 4.67 -2.06 4.54
CA GLY A 111 5.55 -2.74 3.59
C GLY A 111 4.94 -2.81 2.19
N MET A 112 5.79 -2.96 1.17
CA MET A 112 5.39 -3.13 -0.21
C MET A 112 6.16 -4.28 -0.87
N VAL A 113 5.44 -5.19 -1.51
CA VAL A 113 6.03 -6.20 -2.38
C VAL A 113 5.93 -5.73 -3.83
N PHE A 114 7.08 -5.59 -4.49
CA PHE A 114 7.13 -5.12 -5.87
C PHE A 114 6.89 -6.25 -6.86
N GLN A 115 6.30 -5.93 -8.00
CA GLN A 115 6.07 -6.89 -9.09
C GLN A 115 7.37 -7.49 -9.64
N ARG A 116 8.44 -6.68 -9.71
CA ARG A 116 9.76 -7.14 -10.10
C ARG A 116 10.64 -7.27 -8.86
N PRO A 117 11.24 -8.44 -8.63
CA PRO A 117 12.20 -8.59 -7.53
C PRO A 117 13.42 -7.68 -7.78
N ASN A 118 13.90 -7.08 -6.71
CA ASN A 118 15.09 -6.23 -6.75
C ASN A 118 16.02 -6.57 -5.57
N PRO A 119 16.55 -7.80 -5.53
CA PRO A 119 17.44 -8.20 -4.45
C PRO A 119 18.78 -7.48 -4.57
N PHE A 120 19.42 -7.23 -3.43
CA PHE A 120 20.82 -6.83 -3.41
C PHE A 120 21.72 -7.98 -3.94
N PRO A 121 22.88 -7.69 -4.54
CA PRO A 121 23.85 -8.71 -4.99
C PRO A 121 24.57 -9.33 -3.77
N LYS A 122 23.83 -10.00 -2.91
CA LYS A 122 24.23 -10.61 -1.66
C LYS A 122 23.51 -11.95 -1.51
N SER A 123 23.87 -12.70 -0.44
CA SER A 123 23.16 -13.94 -0.12
C SER A 123 21.68 -13.70 0.22
N ILE A 124 20.88 -14.76 0.20
CA ILE A 124 19.48 -14.73 0.64
C ILE A 124 19.41 -14.23 2.07
N TYR A 125 20.24 -14.79 2.95
CA TYR A 125 20.35 -14.35 4.35
C TYR A 125 20.57 -12.83 4.47
N GLU A 126 21.56 -12.30 3.76
CA GLU A 126 21.89 -10.88 3.79
C GLU A 126 20.78 -9.98 3.26
N ASN A 127 20.01 -10.45 2.27
CA ASN A 127 18.85 -9.73 1.75
C ASN A 127 17.71 -9.70 2.80
N VAL A 128 17.41 -10.81 3.46
CA VAL A 128 16.37 -10.88 4.48
C VAL A 128 16.78 -10.12 5.74
N ALA A 129 18.02 -10.26 6.18
CA ALA A 129 18.56 -9.58 7.37
C ALA A 129 18.73 -8.07 7.17
N PHE A 130 18.69 -7.55 5.94
CA PHE A 130 18.95 -6.14 5.66
C PHE A 130 17.94 -5.22 6.37
N GLY A 131 16.64 -5.51 6.24
CA GLY A 131 15.59 -4.72 6.88
C GLY A 131 15.71 -4.65 8.41
N PRO A 132 15.79 -5.78 9.10
CA PRO A 132 16.05 -5.81 10.54
C PRO A 132 17.28 -5.02 10.98
N ARG A 133 18.41 -5.18 10.28
CA ARG A 133 19.66 -4.46 10.63
C ARG A 133 19.52 -2.95 10.55
N ILE A 134 18.97 -2.41 9.48
CA ILE A 134 18.83 -0.94 9.33
C ILE A 134 17.82 -0.34 10.30
N ASN A 135 16.90 -1.16 10.83
CA ASN A 135 15.93 -0.75 11.83
C ASN A 135 16.38 -1.05 13.27
N GLY A 136 17.67 -1.40 13.47
CA GLY A 136 18.25 -1.63 14.78
C GLY A 136 17.81 -2.93 15.47
N MET A 137 17.17 -3.84 14.76
CA MET A 137 16.81 -5.18 15.24
C MET A 137 18.01 -6.10 15.03
N THR A 138 18.96 -6.09 15.96
CA THR A 138 20.22 -6.86 15.83
C THR A 138 20.23 -8.12 16.67
N ASP A 139 19.31 -8.27 17.61
CA ASP A 139 19.18 -9.44 18.44
C ASP A 139 18.51 -10.57 17.63
N ASP A 140 19.16 -11.73 17.64
CA ASP A 140 18.66 -12.96 17.00
C ASP A 140 18.25 -12.84 15.50
N LEU A 141 19.16 -12.28 14.69
CA LEU A 141 18.95 -12.17 13.25
C LEU A 141 18.70 -13.52 12.56
N ASP A 142 19.28 -14.60 13.08
CA ASP A 142 19.11 -15.94 12.52
C ASP A 142 17.67 -16.41 12.69
N GLU A 143 17.08 -16.20 13.87
CA GLU A 143 15.68 -16.53 14.12
C GLU A 143 14.74 -15.65 13.25
N ILE A 144 15.04 -14.36 13.13
CA ILE A 144 14.25 -13.44 12.28
C ILE A 144 14.30 -13.89 10.83
N VAL A 145 15.47 -14.26 10.30
CA VAL A 145 15.63 -14.71 8.92
C VAL A 145 14.90 -16.02 8.71
N GLU A 146 15.11 -17.02 9.57
CA GLU A 146 14.43 -18.31 9.46
C GLU A 146 12.90 -18.16 9.53
N SER A 147 12.39 -17.43 10.53
CA SER A 147 10.95 -17.22 10.70
C SER A 147 10.34 -16.49 9.49
N SER A 148 11.06 -15.52 8.91
CA SER A 148 10.62 -14.80 7.73
C SER A 148 10.52 -15.70 6.50
N LEU A 149 11.52 -16.55 6.25
CA LEU A 149 11.55 -17.49 5.14
C LEU A 149 10.48 -18.59 5.30
N ARG A 150 10.26 -19.08 6.53
CA ARG A 150 9.18 -20.04 6.84
C ARG A 150 7.79 -19.42 6.60
N ARG A 151 7.57 -18.18 7.04
CA ARG A 151 6.31 -17.45 6.80
C ARG A 151 6.07 -17.17 5.33
N ALA A 152 7.11 -16.99 4.55
CA ALA A 152 7.05 -16.86 3.09
C ALA A 152 6.87 -18.20 2.37
N ALA A 153 6.89 -19.34 3.11
CA ALA A 153 6.82 -20.71 2.58
C ALA A 153 7.92 -21.07 1.57
N VAL A 154 9.13 -20.50 1.75
CA VAL A 154 10.30 -20.75 0.88
C VAL A 154 11.51 -21.33 1.64
N TRP A 155 11.36 -21.65 2.94
CA TRP A 155 12.44 -22.18 3.76
C TRP A 155 13.05 -23.48 3.23
N ASP A 156 12.22 -24.36 2.70
CA ASP A 156 12.66 -25.66 2.20
C ASP A 156 13.28 -25.61 0.78
N GLU A 157 13.27 -24.41 0.17
CA GLU A 157 13.82 -24.17 -1.17
C GLU A 157 15.20 -23.50 -1.15
N VAL A 158 15.70 -23.08 0.03
CA VAL A 158 16.93 -22.25 0.19
C VAL A 158 17.94 -22.86 1.13
#